data_5ce8ba02951d07823e6e0297e6afd7bf
#
_entry.id   5ce8ba02951d07823e6e0297e6afd7bf
#
_cell.length_a   1.000
_cell.length_b   1.000
_cell.length_c   1.000
_cell.angle_alpha   90.00
_cell.angle_beta   90.00
_cell.angle_gamma   90.00
#
_symmetry.space_group_name_H-M   'P 1'
#
loop_
_entity.id
_entity.type
_entity.pdbx_description
1 polymer ?
#
loop_
_entity_poly.entity_id
_entity_poly.type
_entity_poly.pdbx_seq_one_letter_code
_entity_poly.pdbx_strand_id
1 'polypeptide(L)'
;GEIAGRVRFMFQPGEEGFAGARLMIDEGALDGVDRAFALHISPNQRVGTASSRPGPLLAGDTSITVTVRGRGGHASAPHHATDPIPATAAIITALQTAVTRGVDVFDPAVLTIAHVVAGTTTNVIPETAFFEGTIRCISEHTRARIREAVTRTVQGVAEAHGCTADLELVDGYPVTYNDETEAARFAEVCRTTLGEKGHRVLPAPAMGGEDFSYVTQQVPGVMAFLG
;
A
#
# COMPACT_ATOMS: atom_id res chain seq x y z
N GLY A 1 28.16 17.90 -23.56
CA GLY A 1 27.15 17.72 -24.61
C GLY A 1 25.96 18.61 -24.32
N GLU A 2 25.32 19.14 -25.35
CA GLU A 2 24.10 19.91 -25.19
C GLU A 2 22.92 18.98 -24.98
N ILE A 3 22.04 19.29 -24.00
CA ILE A 3 20.78 18.57 -23.80
C ILE A 3 19.78 19.10 -24.83
N ALA A 4 19.29 18.19 -25.69
CA ALA A 4 18.22 18.53 -26.64
C ALA A 4 16.86 18.48 -25.92
N GLY A 5 16.44 19.60 -25.35
CA GLY A 5 15.20 19.70 -24.61
C GLY A 5 15.32 20.44 -23.30
N ARG A 6 14.36 20.24 -22.41
CA ARG A 6 14.33 20.85 -21.06
C ARG A 6 14.35 19.77 -19.99
N VAL A 7 15.09 20.01 -18.91
CA VAL A 7 15.06 19.18 -17.71
C VAL A 7 14.48 20.03 -16.58
N ARG A 8 13.44 19.50 -15.92
CA ARG A 8 12.84 20.09 -14.72
C ARG A 8 13.26 19.27 -13.53
N PHE A 9 13.90 19.91 -12.55
CA PHE A 9 14.18 19.26 -11.27
C PHE A 9 13.01 19.48 -10.32
N MET A 10 12.47 18.39 -9.79
CA MET A 10 11.40 18.40 -8.81
C MET A 10 12.00 18.12 -7.42
N PHE A 11 12.16 19.19 -6.61
CA PHE A 11 12.64 19.09 -5.23
C PHE A 11 11.45 18.84 -4.31
N GLN A 12 11.08 17.59 -4.19
CA GLN A 12 9.87 17.15 -3.53
C GLN A 12 10.05 17.08 -2.00
N PRO A 13 9.16 17.70 -1.20
CA PRO A 13 9.11 17.54 0.25
C PRO A 13 8.22 16.36 0.65
N GLY A 14 8.42 15.82 1.86
CA GLY A 14 7.42 15.05 2.57
C GLY A 14 7.04 13.71 1.92
N GLU A 15 8.00 12.93 1.40
CA GLU A 15 7.75 11.58 0.93
C GLU A 15 7.25 10.69 2.08
N GLU A 16 7.77 10.83 3.29
CA GLU A 16 7.44 10.05 4.49
C GLU A 16 6.02 10.34 5.03
N GLY A 17 4.99 10.03 4.22
CA GLY A 17 3.58 10.07 4.62
C GLY A 17 2.83 11.37 4.36
N PHE A 18 3.45 12.39 3.72
CA PHE A 18 2.81 13.68 3.44
C PHE A 18 2.43 13.90 1.97
N ALA A 19 2.72 12.94 1.10
CA ALA A 19 2.38 12.96 -0.34
C ALA A 19 2.82 14.26 -1.05
N GLY A 20 4.05 14.71 -0.80
CA GLY A 20 4.57 15.96 -1.37
C GLY A 20 4.61 15.98 -2.88
N ALA A 21 4.79 14.81 -3.54
CA ALA A 21 4.67 14.68 -4.99
C ALA A 21 3.29 15.12 -5.49
N ARG A 22 2.22 14.69 -4.82
CA ARG A 22 0.85 15.06 -5.18
C ARG A 22 0.63 16.56 -5.08
N LEU A 23 1.07 17.18 -3.99
CA LEU A 23 0.95 18.63 -3.80
C LEU A 23 1.68 19.40 -4.90
N MET A 24 2.90 19.00 -5.26
CA MET A 24 3.65 19.62 -6.35
C MET A 24 3.00 19.40 -7.72
N ILE A 25 2.37 18.26 -7.95
CA ILE A 25 1.61 17.99 -9.18
C ILE A 25 0.41 18.95 -9.27
N ASP A 26 -0.34 19.09 -8.17
CA ASP A 26 -1.49 20.00 -8.09
C ASP A 26 -1.08 21.47 -8.33
N GLU A 27 0.18 21.84 -8.04
CA GLU A 27 0.80 23.13 -8.31
C GLU A 27 1.43 23.24 -9.72
N GLY A 28 1.24 22.26 -10.60
CA GLY A 28 1.72 22.27 -11.99
C GLY A 28 3.14 21.79 -12.20
N ALA A 29 3.72 21.02 -11.27
CA ALA A 29 5.08 20.50 -11.42
C ALA A 29 5.25 19.60 -12.66
N LEU A 30 4.18 19.00 -13.17
CA LEU A 30 4.21 18.17 -14.37
C LEU A 30 3.75 18.87 -15.66
N ASP A 31 3.45 20.18 -15.64
CA ASP A 31 3.00 20.91 -16.82
C ASP A 31 4.08 20.90 -17.92
N GLY A 32 3.74 20.30 -19.07
CA GLY A 32 4.65 20.16 -20.20
C GLY A 32 5.82 19.19 -19.97
N VAL A 33 5.67 18.26 -19.01
CA VAL A 33 6.61 17.15 -18.78
C VAL A 33 6.15 15.95 -19.59
N ASP A 34 7.03 15.43 -20.46
CA ASP A 34 6.74 14.27 -21.29
C ASP A 34 7.02 12.95 -20.59
N ARG A 35 7.95 12.95 -19.63
CA ARG A 35 8.36 11.75 -18.87
C ARG A 35 9.07 12.13 -17.58
N ALA A 36 9.08 11.21 -16.63
CA ALA A 36 9.68 11.42 -15.32
C ALA A 36 10.68 10.32 -14.96
N PHE A 37 11.62 10.69 -14.09
CA PHE A 37 12.67 9.80 -13.64
C PHE A 37 13.02 10.06 -12.18
N ALA A 38 13.15 8.98 -11.37
CA ALA A 38 13.59 9.05 -9.98
C ALA A 38 14.59 7.96 -9.62
N LEU A 39 15.48 8.28 -8.68
CA LEU A 39 16.43 7.33 -8.09
C LEU A 39 16.25 7.32 -6.57
N HIS A 40 16.11 6.14 -6.02
CA HIS A 40 16.12 5.90 -4.58
C HIS A 40 17.40 5.16 -4.19
N ILE A 41 18.12 5.65 -3.19
CA ILE A 41 19.31 4.96 -2.66
C ILE A 41 18.88 3.69 -1.92
N SER A 42 19.55 2.58 -2.21
CA SER A 42 19.29 1.30 -1.56
C SER A 42 20.56 0.74 -0.91
N PRO A 43 20.63 0.71 0.44
CA PRO A 43 21.82 0.20 1.14
C PRO A 43 21.99 -1.32 0.96
N ASN A 44 21.00 -2.02 0.47
CA ASN A 44 21.04 -3.46 0.24
C ASN A 44 21.54 -3.84 -1.17
N GLN A 45 21.96 -2.86 -1.96
CA GLN A 45 22.50 -3.07 -3.29
C GLN A 45 23.99 -2.81 -3.33
N ARG A 46 24.65 -3.46 -4.30
CA ARG A 46 26.09 -3.25 -4.53
C ARG A 46 26.30 -1.84 -5.06
N VAL A 47 27.26 -1.12 -4.46
CA VAL A 47 27.68 0.21 -4.91
C VAL A 47 28.08 0.18 -6.39
N GLY A 48 27.67 1.21 -7.12
CA GLY A 48 27.92 1.34 -8.55
C GLY A 48 27.01 0.47 -9.44
N THR A 49 25.90 -0.02 -8.89
CA THR A 49 24.86 -0.72 -9.66
C THR A 49 23.52 -0.04 -9.46
N ALA A 50 22.67 -0.11 -10.47
CA ALA A 50 21.29 0.30 -10.41
C ALA A 50 20.34 -0.87 -10.67
N SER A 51 19.15 -0.84 -10.10
CA SER A 51 18.12 -1.84 -10.39
C SER A 51 16.76 -1.20 -10.58
N SER A 52 16.02 -1.76 -11.52
CA SER A 52 14.64 -1.41 -11.81
C SER A 52 13.89 -2.61 -12.36
N ARG A 53 12.63 -2.44 -12.69
CA ARG A 53 11.85 -3.40 -13.45
C ARG A 53 10.74 -2.66 -14.19
N PRO A 54 10.27 -3.15 -15.34
CA PRO A 54 9.03 -2.67 -15.96
C PRO A 54 7.82 -3.13 -15.14
N GLY A 55 6.73 -2.40 -15.25
CA GLY A 55 5.51 -2.68 -14.50
C GLY A 55 5.59 -2.26 -13.03
N PRO A 56 4.84 -2.91 -12.13
CA PRO A 56 4.81 -2.52 -10.73
C PRO A 56 6.20 -2.67 -10.09
N LEU A 57 6.69 -1.57 -9.50
CA LEU A 57 7.96 -1.52 -8.77
C LEU A 57 7.76 -1.55 -7.27
N LEU A 58 6.81 -0.72 -6.77
CA LEU A 58 6.46 -0.60 -5.36
C LEU A 58 4.95 -0.72 -5.18
N ALA A 59 4.53 -1.27 -4.04
CA ALA A 59 3.12 -1.49 -3.75
C ALA A 59 2.38 -0.18 -3.48
N GLY A 60 1.09 -0.17 -3.82
CA GLY A 60 0.14 0.75 -3.23
C GLY A 60 -0.30 0.27 -1.85
N ASP A 61 -0.64 1.19 -0.97
CA ASP A 61 -1.07 0.89 0.39
C ASP A 61 -2.44 1.49 0.72
N THR A 62 -3.14 0.82 1.64
CA THR A 62 -4.39 1.29 2.23
C THR A 62 -4.36 0.94 3.71
N SER A 63 -4.59 1.92 4.57
CA SER A 63 -4.79 1.69 6.00
C SER A 63 -6.21 1.19 6.25
N ILE A 64 -6.35 0.23 7.16
CA ILE A 64 -7.62 -0.29 7.64
C ILE A 64 -7.75 -0.01 9.14
N THR A 65 -8.87 0.58 9.53
CA THR A 65 -9.24 0.82 10.93
C THR A 65 -10.67 0.32 11.14
N VAL A 66 -10.88 -0.50 12.16
CA VAL A 66 -12.20 -1.08 12.47
C VAL A 66 -12.50 -0.94 13.96
N THR A 67 -13.67 -0.39 14.27
CA THR A 67 -14.26 -0.43 15.61
C THR A 67 -15.50 -1.30 15.61
N VAL A 68 -15.45 -2.45 16.26
CA VAL A 68 -16.59 -3.34 16.44
C VAL A 68 -17.36 -2.91 17.68
N ARG A 69 -18.66 -2.69 17.52
CA ARG A 69 -19.56 -2.24 18.62
C ARG A 69 -20.55 -3.33 18.98
N GLY A 70 -20.57 -3.65 20.25
CA GLY A 70 -21.53 -4.55 20.87
C GLY A 70 -22.28 -3.87 22.01
N ARG A 71 -22.57 -4.65 23.05
CA ARG A 71 -23.17 -4.18 24.30
C ARG A 71 -22.44 -4.83 25.47
N GLY A 72 -21.85 -4.02 26.32
CA GLY A 72 -21.12 -4.47 27.51
C GLY A 72 -22.00 -5.17 28.54
N GLY A 73 -21.35 -5.90 29.43
CA GLY A 73 -22.02 -6.63 30.50
C GLY A 73 -21.07 -7.35 31.44
N HIS A 74 -21.63 -8.02 32.46
CA HIS A 74 -20.82 -8.82 33.35
C HIS A 74 -20.46 -10.16 32.72
N ALA A 75 -19.18 -10.56 32.76
CA ALA A 75 -18.68 -11.77 32.11
C ALA A 75 -19.36 -13.07 32.54
N SER A 76 -19.96 -13.13 33.76
CA SER A 76 -20.72 -14.29 34.22
C SER A 76 -22.15 -14.36 33.66
N ALA A 77 -22.64 -13.32 32.99
CA ALA A 77 -23.98 -13.24 32.40
C ALA A 77 -23.92 -12.78 30.94
N PRO A 78 -23.16 -13.47 30.05
CA PRO A 78 -22.91 -13.01 28.67
C PRO A 78 -24.18 -12.95 27.82
N HIS A 79 -25.27 -13.66 28.20
CA HIS A 79 -26.57 -13.62 27.54
C HIS A 79 -27.30 -12.25 27.69
N HIS A 80 -26.82 -11.39 28.55
CA HIS A 80 -27.29 -9.99 28.69
C HIS A 80 -26.42 -8.97 27.93
N ALA A 81 -25.35 -9.44 27.30
CA ALA A 81 -24.41 -8.63 26.53
C ALA A 81 -24.44 -8.96 25.04
N THR A 82 -23.70 -8.20 24.24
CA THR A 82 -23.33 -8.55 22.88
C THR A 82 -21.82 -8.33 22.79
N ASP A 83 -21.05 -9.41 22.87
CA ASP A 83 -19.60 -9.34 23.06
C ASP A 83 -18.88 -9.04 21.74
N PRO A 84 -18.20 -7.88 21.61
CA PRO A 84 -17.46 -7.52 20.41
C PRO A 84 -16.13 -8.26 20.27
N ILE A 85 -15.61 -8.92 21.31
CA ILE A 85 -14.31 -9.61 21.25
C ILE A 85 -14.34 -10.84 20.33
N PRO A 86 -15.29 -11.79 20.50
CA PRO A 86 -15.43 -12.91 19.56
C PRO A 86 -15.71 -12.43 18.13
N ALA A 87 -16.53 -11.39 17.94
CA ALA A 87 -16.81 -10.80 16.63
C ALA A 87 -15.54 -10.29 15.98
N THR A 88 -14.70 -9.55 16.72
CA THR A 88 -13.42 -9.02 16.25
C THR A 88 -12.46 -10.15 15.83
N ALA A 89 -12.32 -11.19 16.65
CA ALA A 89 -11.48 -12.34 16.33
C ALA A 89 -11.94 -13.06 15.05
N ALA A 90 -13.27 -13.23 14.89
CA ALA A 90 -13.85 -13.82 13.70
C ALA A 90 -13.63 -12.95 12.46
N ILE A 91 -13.79 -11.62 12.56
CA ILE A 91 -13.52 -10.68 11.47
C ILE A 91 -12.06 -10.78 11.03
N ILE A 92 -11.10 -10.71 11.95
CA ILE A 92 -9.67 -10.80 11.64
C ILE A 92 -9.35 -12.10 10.90
N THR A 93 -9.88 -13.23 11.35
CA THR A 93 -9.69 -14.54 10.71
C THR A 93 -10.34 -14.58 9.32
N ALA A 94 -11.57 -14.09 9.19
CA ALA A 94 -12.29 -14.04 7.92
C ALA A 94 -11.60 -13.16 6.88
N LEU A 95 -11.00 -12.04 7.29
CA LEU A 95 -10.21 -11.16 6.43
C LEU A 95 -9.00 -11.87 5.82
N GLN A 96 -8.29 -12.73 6.58
CA GLN A 96 -7.19 -13.53 6.03
C GLN A 96 -7.70 -14.49 4.95
N THR A 97 -8.87 -15.10 5.17
CA THR A 97 -9.51 -15.99 4.19
C THR A 97 -9.96 -15.21 2.95
N ALA A 98 -10.55 -14.04 3.13
CA ALA A 98 -11.01 -13.19 2.03
C ALA A 98 -9.86 -12.82 1.07
N VAL A 99 -8.69 -12.46 1.62
CA VAL A 99 -7.50 -12.16 0.83
C VAL A 99 -6.97 -13.42 0.13
N THR A 100 -6.72 -14.51 0.89
CA THR A 100 -6.07 -15.71 0.34
C THR A 100 -6.93 -16.49 -0.65
N ARG A 101 -8.25 -16.30 -0.67
CA ARG A 101 -9.20 -16.97 -1.58
C ARG A 101 -9.82 -16.04 -2.61
N GLY A 102 -9.80 -14.72 -2.38
CA GLY A 102 -10.41 -13.75 -3.27
C GLY A 102 -9.44 -13.01 -4.19
N VAL A 103 -8.14 -13.13 -3.95
CA VAL A 103 -7.09 -12.44 -4.71
C VAL A 103 -6.38 -13.42 -5.65
N ASP A 104 -6.08 -12.97 -6.86
CA ASP A 104 -5.30 -13.73 -7.83
C ASP A 104 -3.88 -13.93 -7.29
N VAL A 105 -3.37 -15.14 -7.34
CA VAL A 105 -2.01 -15.49 -6.87
C VAL A 105 -0.91 -14.81 -7.69
N PHE A 106 -1.20 -14.40 -8.93
CA PHE A 106 -0.28 -13.68 -9.83
C PHE A 106 -0.43 -12.16 -9.74
N ASP A 107 -1.45 -11.65 -9.04
CA ASP A 107 -1.62 -10.24 -8.68
C ASP A 107 -1.80 -10.12 -7.16
N PRO A 108 -0.73 -10.43 -6.39
CA PRO A 108 -0.81 -10.68 -4.96
C PRO A 108 -1.07 -9.40 -4.15
N ALA A 109 -1.69 -9.63 -3.01
CA ALA A 109 -1.85 -8.62 -1.98
C ALA A 109 -1.55 -9.18 -0.59
N VAL A 110 -1.22 -8.28 0.32
CA VAL A 110 -0.97 -8.58 1.72
C VAL A 110 -1.94 -7.76 2.57
N LEU A 111 -2.62 -8.40 3.50
CA LEU A 111 -3.40 -7.74 4.56
C LEU A 111 -2.82 -8.16 5.90
N THR A 112 -2.38 -7.18 6.69
CA THR A 112 -1.81 -7.41 8.02
C THR A 112 -2.58 -6.58 9.03
N ILE A 113 -3.13 -7.24 10.06
CA ILE A 113 -3.64 -6.57 11.26
C ILE A 113 -2.51 -6.59 12.29
N ALA A 114 -2.06 -5.42 12.70
CA ALA A 114 -0.88 -5.25 13.54
C ALA A 114 -1.19 -4.73 14.95
N HIS A 115 -2.39 -4.20 15.16
CA HIS A 115 -2.79 -3.64 16.45
C HIS A 115 -4.24 -4.04 16.76
N VAL A 116 -4.50 -4.51 17.98
CA VAL A 116 -5.83 -4.91 18.48
C VAL A 116 -5.98 -4.45 19.92
N VAL A 117 -7.10 -3.81 20.24
CA VAL A 117 -7.43 -3.37 21.59
C VAL A 117 -8.85 -3.78 21.94
N ALA A 118 -9.03 -4.52 23.06
CA ALA A 118 -10.34 -4.94 23.53
C ALA A 118 -10.36 -5.21 25.04
N GLY A 119 -11.31 -4.61 25.74
CA GLY A 119 -11.49 -4.80 27.18
C GLY A 119 -10.39 -4.21 28.06
N THR A 120 -10.63 -4.19 29.37
CA THR A 120 -9.70 -3.64 30.38
C THR A 120 -9.56 -4.52 31.60
N THR A 121 -10.47 -5.49 31.80
CA THR A 121 -10.53 -6.35 32.98
C THR A 121 -11.19 -7.68 32.64
N THR A 122 -10.98 -8.69 33.48
CA THR A 122 -11.41 -10.08 33.23
C THR A 122 -12.90 -10.35 33.44
N ASN A 123 -13.61 -9.49 34.19
CA ASN A 123 -14.99 -9.72 34.57
C ASN A 123 -16.01 -8.78 33.88
N VAL A 124 -15.57 -7.98 32.93
CA VAL A 124 -16.41 -7.05 32.16
C VAL A 124 -16.26 -7.30 30.67
N ILE A 125 -17.37 -7.59 29.98
CA ILE A 125 -17.47 -7.59 28.53
C ILE A 125 -17.48 -6.11 28.09
N PRO A 126 -16.57 -5.68 27.18
CA PRO A 126 -16.51 -4.29 26.73
C PRO A 126 -17.66 -3.95 25.78
N GLU A 127 -17.92 -2.68 25.56
CA GLU A 127 -18.86 -2.19 24.55
C GLU A 127 -18.24 -2.16 23.16
N THR A 128 -16.92 -2.03 23.07
CA THR A 128 -16.19 -1.92 21.82
C THR A 128 -14.93 -2.77 21.81
N ALA A 129 -14.54 -3.21 20.61
CA ALA A 129 -13.22 -3.73 20.30
C ALA A 129 -12.70 -3.04 19.03
N PHE A 130 -11.40 -2.81 18.98
CA PHE A 130 -10.74 -2.05 17.93
C PHE A 130 -9.60 -2.86 17.34
N PHE A 131 -9.40 -2.73 16.02
CA PHE A 131 -8.18 -3.16 15.39
C PHE A 131 -7.80 -2.28 14.19
N GLU A 132 -6.52 -2.28 13.87
CA GLU A 132 -5.99 -1.57 12.71
C GLU A 132 -4.86 -2.34 12.03
N GLY A 133 -4.62 -2.00 10.78
CA GLY A 133 -3.61 -2.66 9.97
C GLY A 133 -3.43 -2.01 8.60
N THR A 134 -2.79 -2.75 7.70
CA THR A 134 -2.50 -2.28 6.34
C THR A 134 -2.84 -3.32 5.29
N ILE A 135 -3.25 -2.84 4.13
CA ILE A 135 -3.41 -3.60 2.89
C ILE A 135 -2.34 -3.10 1.92
N ARG A 136 -1.63 -4.02 1.26
CA ARG A 136 -0.65 -3.69 0.22
C ARG A 136 -0.91 -4.54 -1.01
N CYS A 137 -0.85 -3.93 -2.19
CA CYS A 137 -1.10 -4.59 -3.46
C CYS A 137 -0.25 -3.98 -4.57
N ILE A 138 -0.07 -4.72 -5.65
CA ILE A 138 0.77 -4.31 -6.78
C ILE A 138 -0.04 -3.90 -8.01
N SER A 139 -1.37 -3.85 -7.89
CA SER A 139 -2.28 -3.30 -8.90
C SER A 139 -3.45 -2.56 -8.26
N GLU A 140 -3.92 -1.50 -8.90
CA GLU A 140 -5.10 -0.74 -8.48
C GLU A 140 -6.39 -1.57 -8.66
N HIS A 141 -6.41 -2.50 -9.62
CA HIS A 141 -7.51 -3.44 -9.78
C HIS A 141 -7.69 -4.33 -8.54
N THR A 142 -6.63 -4.98 -8.09
CA THR A 142 -6.66 -5.81 -6.88
C THR A 142 -6.93 -4.97 -5.64
N ARG A 143 -6.41 -3.72 -5.57
CA ARG A 143 -6.72 -2.78 -4.49
C ARG A 143 -8.22 -2.53 -4.36
N ALA A 144 -8.90 -2.21 -5.46
CA ALA A 144 -10.36 -1.98 -5.46
C ALA A 144 -11.14 -3.24 -5.01
N ARG A 145 -10.78 -4.41 -5.53
CA ARG A 145 -11.43 -5.69 -5.17
C ARG A 145 -11.25 -6.05 -3.69
N ILE A 146 -10.07 -5.81 -3.12
CA ILE A 146 -9.83 -6.07 -1.70
C ILE A 146 -10.65 -5.13 -0.83
N ARG A 147 -10.73 -3.84 -1.16
CA ARG A 147 -11.56 -2.88 -0.43
C ARG A 147 -13.01 -3.35 -0.33
N GLU A 148 -13.59 -3.81 -1.44
CA GLU A 148 -14.94 -4.36 -1.47
C GLU A 148 -15.06 -5.63 -0.61
N ALA A 149 -14.10 -6.56 -0.74
CA ALA A 149 -14.08 -7.80 0.03
C ALA A 149 -13.95 -7.56 1.53
N VAL A 150 -13.07 -6.63 1.94
CA VAL A 150 -12.88 -6.20 3.33
C VAL A 150 -14.17 -5.61 3.88
N THR A 151 -14.77 -4.66 3.16
CA THR A 151 -16.02 -4.01 3.59
C THR A 151 -17.12 -5.05 3.83
N ARG A 152 -17.36 -5.92 2.86
CA ARG A 152 -18.37 -6.97 2.96
C ARG A 152 -18.08 -7.95 4.10
N THR A 153 -16.82 -8.32 4.30
CA THR A 153 -16.42 -9.27 5.34
C THR A 153 -16.60 -8.66 6.73
N VAL A 154 -16.14 -7.45 6.95
CA VAL A 154 -16.25 -6.75 8.23
C VAL A 154 -17.72 -6.58 8.62
N GLN A 155 -18.55 -6.07 7.71
CA GLN A 155 -19.97 -5.83 7.99
C GLN A 155 -20.74 -7.15 8.20
N GLY A 156 -20.56 -8.14 7.31
CA GLY A 156 -21.30 -9.38 7.39
C GLY A 156 -20.94 -10.23 8.62
N VAL A 157 -19.68 -10.25 9.03
CA VAL A 157 -19.26 -11.00 10.23
C VAL A 157 -19.70 -10.28 11.51
N ALA A 158 -19.60 -8.94 11.57
CA ALA A 158 -20.11 -8.18 12.72
C ALA A 158 -21.61 -8.43 12.91
N GLU A 159 -22.40 -8.33 11.85
CA GLU A 159 -23.85 -8.58 11.87
C GLU A 159 -24.17 -10.02 12.32
N ALA A 160 -23.45 -11.03 11.83
CA ALA A 160 -23.62 -12.43 12.24
C ALA A 160 -23.38 -12.66 13.75
N HIS A 161 -22.61 -11.80 14.40
CA HIS A 161 -22.38 -11.78 15.85
C HIS A 161 -23.31 -10.85 16.63
N GLY A 162 -24.30 -10.21 15.95
CA GLY A 162 -25.18 -9.23 16.56
C GLY A 162 -24.52 -7.90 16.89
N CYS A 163 -23.32 -7.67 16.37
CA CYS A 163 -22.55 -6.43 16.50
C CYS A 163 -22.72 -5.53 15.28
N THR A 164 -22.27 -4.29 15.40
CA THR A 164 -22.02 -3.39 14.27
C THR A 164 -20.53 -3.10 14.14
N ALA A 165 -20.08 -2.66 12.97
CA ALA A 165 -18.69 -2.28 12.78
C ALA A 165 -18.58 -0.95 12.02
N ASP A 166 -17.80 -0.03 12.56
CA ASP A 166 -17.34 1.17 11.88
C ASP A 166 -16.03 0.80 11.18
N LEU A 167 -16.01 0.88 9.85
CA LEU A 167 -14.84 0.59 9.01
C LEU A 167 -14.37 1.87 8.34
N GLU A 168 -13.09 2.17 8.46
CA GLU A 168 -12.40 3.20 7.71
C GLU A 168 -11.29 2.57 6.87
N LEU A 169 -11.26 2.92 5.58
CA LEU A 169 -10.21 2.55 4.63
C LEU A 169 -9.64 3.82 4.02
N VAL A 170 -8.40 4.15 4.40
CA VAL A 170 -7.69 5.33 3.92
C VAL A 170 -6.60 4.90 2.95
N ASP A 171 -6.72 5.34 1.70
CA ASP A 171 -5.71 5.07 0.69
C ASP A 171 -4.48 5.94 0.94
N GLY A 172 -3.31 5.29 1.03
CA GLY A 172 -2.01 5.90 0.98
C GLY A 172 -1.53 6.09 -0.45
N TYR A 173 -0.27 5.75 -0.72
CA TYR A 173 0.30 5.90 -2.05
C TYR A 173 -0.28 4.90 -3.05
N PRO A 174 -0.49 5.29 -4.32
CA PRO A 174 -0.81 4.35 -5.38
C PRO A 174 0.38 3.44 -5.70
N VAL A 175 0.15 2.45 -6.55
CA VAL A 175 1.23 1.57 -7.05
C VAL A 175 2.21 2.40 -7.86
N THR A 176 3.52 2.32 -7.52
CA THR A 176 4.57 2.88 -8.35
C THR A 176 4.77 1.97 -9.55
N TYR A 177 4.35 2.43 -10.71
CA TYR A 177 4.38 1.67 -11.96
C TYR A 177 5.39 2.26 -12.92
N ASN A 178 6.40 1.47 -13.31
CA ASN A 178 7.38 1.87 -14.30
C ASN A 178 6.88 1.58 -15.71
N ASP A 179 6.85 2.62 -16.54
CA ASP A 179 6.60 2.47 -17.97
C ASP A 179 7.64 1.53 -18.61
N GLU A 180 7.18 0.62 -19.48
CA GLU A 180 8.05 -0.40 -20.07
C GLU A 180 9.16 0.22 -20.95
N THR A 181 8.81 1.26 -21.70
CA THR A 181 9.75 1.95 -22.60
C THR A 181 10.79 2.72 -21.81
N GLU A 182 10.37 3.44 -20.75
CA GLU A 182 11.27 4.21 -19.91
C GLU A 182 12.15 3.27 -19.05
N ALA A 183 11.64 2.14 -18.58
CA ALA A 183 12.42 1.13 -17.88
C ALA A 183 13.50 0.50 -18.79
N ALA A 184 13.18 0.21 -20.05
CA ALA A 184 14.15 -0.28 -21.02
C ALA A 184 15.23 0.76 -21.33
N ARG A 185 14.84 2.03 -21.52
CA ARG A 185 15.75 3.17 -21.72
C ARG A 185 16.68 3.35 -20.53
N PHE A 186 16.15 3.31 -19.32
CA PHE A 186 16.94 3.41 -18.09
C PHE A 186 17.99 2.28 -18.01
N ALA A 187 17.60 1.04 -18.30
CA ALA A 187 18.50 -0.10 -18.30
C ALA A 187 19.66 0.08 -19.30
N GLU A 188 19.40 0.66 -20.48
CA GLU A 188 20.43 0.95 -21.48
C GLU A 188 21.38 2.06 -21.01
N VAL A 189 20.84 3.13 -20.44
CA VAL A 189 21.68 4.20 -19.86
C VAL A 189 22.57 3.66 -18.74
N CYS A 190 22.06 2.78 -17.89
CA CYS A 190 22.87 2.14 -16.86
C CYS A 190 24.00 1.29 -17.43
N ARG A 191 23.73 0.49 -18.48
CA ARG A 191 24.78 -0.33 -19.14
C ARG A 191 25.89 0.53 -19.74
N THR A 192 25.51 1.63 -20.39
CA THR A 192 26.50 2.54 -21.01
C THR A 192 27.30 3.35 -19.97
N THR A 193 26.69 3.70 -18.85
CA THR A 193 27.30 4.58 -17.83
C THR A 193 28.06 3.80 -16.75
N LEU A 194 27.47 2.68 -16.30
CA LEU A 194 27.97 1.86 -15.18
C LEU A 194 28.64 0.56 -15.66
N GLY A 195 28.64 0.31 -16.98
CA GLY A 195 29.16 -0.91 -17.61
C GLY A 195 28.10 -2.01 -17.73
N GLU A 196 28.42 -3.08 -18.44
CA GLU A 196 27.50 -4.17 -18.80
C GLU A 196 26.76 -4.80 -17.59
N LYS A 197 27.37 -4.81 -16.41
CA LYS A 197 26.79 -5.31 -15.16
C LYS A 197 26.19 -4.20 -14.28
N GLY A 198 26.11 -2.98 -14.79
CA GLY A 198 25.64 -1.81 -14.06
C GLY A 198 24.14 -1.79 -13.79
N HIS A 199 23.36 -2.60 -14.55
CA HIS A 199 21.91 -2.71 -14.35
C HIS A 199 21.48 -4.13 -13.99
N ARG A 200 20.54 -4.23 -13.05
CA ARG A 200 19.88 -5.47 -12.65
C ARG A 200 18.36 -5.32 -12.71
N VAL A 201 17.69 -6.25 -13.36
CA VAL A 201 16.22 -6.33 -13.33
C VAL A 201 15.80 -6.96 -11.99
N LEU A 202 14.90 -6.30 -11.26
CA LEU A 202 14.34 -6.84 -10.03
C LEU A 202 13.35 -7.97 -10.35
N PRO A 203 13.47 -9.13 -9.68
CA PRO A 203 12.64 -10.30 -9.98
C PRO A 203 11.18 -10.12 -9.52
N ALA A 204 10.95 -9.25 -8.53
CA ALA A 204 9.63 -8.98 -7.96
C ALA A 204 9.54 -7.50 -7.54
N PRO A 205 8.32 -6.92 -7.44
CA PRO A 205 8.11 -5.63 -6.83
C PRO A 205 8.43 -5.67 -5.33
N ALA A 206 8.78 -4.52 -4.76
CA ALA A 206 8.87 -4.36 -3.32
C ALA A 206 7.51 -3.94 -2.74
N MET A 207 7.25 -4.32 -1.48
CA MET A 207 5.96 -4.03 -0.83
C MET A 207 5.97 -2.71 -0.03
N GLY A 208 7.01 -1.87 -0.19
CA GLY A 208 7.04 -0.48 0.29
C GLY A 208 6.15 0.42 -0.57
N GLY A 209 5.73 1.55 -0.03
CA GLY A 209 5.06 2.64 -0.77
C GLY A 209 6.05 3.73 -1.14
N GLU A 210 5.68 4.60 -2.09
CA GLU A 210 6.49 5.71 -2.58
C GLU A 210 5.59 6.73 -3.27
N ASP A 211 5.69 8.01 -2.92
CA ASP A 211 4.80 9.03 -3.47
C ASP A 211 5.17 9.49 -4.89
N PHE A 212 6.35 9.14 -5.42
CA PHE A 212 6.64 9.24 -6.85
C PHE A 212 5.64 8.45 -7.71
N SER A 213 4.91 7.52 -7.11
CA SER A 213 3.77 6.85 -7.72
C SER A 213 2.73 7.81 -8.30
N TYR A 214 2.47 8.95 -7.65
CA TYR A 214 1.57 9.97 -8.20
C TYR A 214 2.09 10.56 -9.52
N VAL A 215 3.41 10.69 -9.67
CA VAL A 215 4.03 11.15 -10.91
C VAL A 215 3.85 10.11 -12.01
N THR A 216 4.11 8.83 -11.72
CA THR A 216 3.99 7.73 -12.70
C THR A 216 2.54 7.43 -13.09
N GLN A 217 1.55 7.90 -12.33
CA GLN A 217 0.13 7.86 -12.73
C GLN A 217 -0.22 8.93 -13.77
N GLN A 218 0.60 9.98 -13.94
CA GLN A 218 0.31 11.15 -14.79
C GLN A 218 1.13 11.12 -16.09
N VAL A 219 2.38 10.72 -16.01
CA VAL A 219 3.31 10.70 -17.15
C VAL A 219 4.09 9.39 -17.18
N PRO A 220 4.51 8.91 -18.38
CA PRO A 220 5.43 7.78 -18.47
C PRO A 220 6.67 8.05 -17.62
N GLY A 221 7.00 7.14 -16.74
CA GLY A 221 8.12 7.34 -15.82
C GLY A 221 8.78 6.06 -15.38
N VAL A 222 9.99 6.21 -14.83
CA VAL A 222 10.73 5.13 -14.21
C VAL A 222 11.34 5.57 -12.91
N MET A 223 11.12 4.78 -11.89
CA MET A 223 11.86 4.82 -10.64
C MET A 223 12.81 3.63 -10.58
N ALA A 224 13.99 3.86 -10.01
CA ALA A 224 15.00 2.84 -9.87
C ALA A 224 15.72 2.96 -8.53
N PHE A 225 16.37 1.88 -8.12
CA PHE A 225 17.21 1.85 -6.93
C PHE A 225 18.68 1.92 -7.31
N LEU A 226 19.45 2.69 -6.56
CA LEU A 226 20.89 2.86 -6.72
C LEU A 226 21.61 2.33 -5.47
N GLY A 227 22.64 1.50 -5.67
CA GLY A 227 23.53 1.02 -4.62
C GLY A 227 24.78 1.83 -4.44
#